data_cd765bd27ac5d4aa48bea504382873fc
#
_entry.id   cd765bd27ac5d4aa48bea504382873fc
#
_cell.length_a   1.000
_cell.length_b   1.000
_cell.length_c   1.000
_cell.angle_alpha   90.00
_cell.angle_beta   90.00
_cell.angle_gamma   90.00
#
_symmetry.space_group_name_H-M   'P 1'
#
loop_
_entity.id
_entity.type
_entity.pdbx_description
1 polymer ?
#
loop_
_entity_poly.entity_id
_entity_poly.type
_entity_poly.pdbx_seq_one_letter_code
_entity_poly.pdbx_strand_id
1 'polypeptide(L)'
;RESYGKDETWKTQEDVMQAIYGLYHFVSPYWSEEICGRGHMWLECASDNILIGRDRASVDEIREFRMSPSNSNDVSRVWEVMYQNVAKANNIIKLVPDMNLDGSFKNQALGTALFFRGFSMLWMVPYYGDDTNGGIPIITDKTPTAEIDSPRPSHVLQNYDQIIEDFRAAGEILPYYSQLPADQIGLPHKAAAWAYAARAALYASMYDAKYYDVVIEMCDKVMNMTGADKRSLYVDSSDKSKSFANLWRKEQNHSSEYIFSLEGSNTNGARYHGVSFVNAGWGLYNTWGYYTPSLELYKAFEEGDTRRDATILSPGQHIQFMGQDILFGGYSPDGSV
;
A
#
# COMPACT_ATOMS: atom_id res chain seq x y z
N ARG A 1 -20.93 -5.69 24.01
CA ARG A 1 -20.82 -4.57 23.05
C ARG A 1 -22.22 -4.08 22.77
N GLU A 2 -22.56 -2.91 23.31
CA GLU A 2 -23.80 -2.24 22.98
C GLU A 2 -23.72 -1.84 21.49
N SER A 3 -24.66 -2.33 20.70
CA SER A 3 -24.86 -1.86 19.33
C SER A 3 -25.52 -0.50 19.40
N TYR A 4 -24.77 0.56 19.24
CA TYR A 4 -25.37 1.89 19.01
C TYR A 4 -26.25 1.82 17.77
N GLY A 5 -27.48 2.31 17.87
CA GLY A 5 -28.41 2.39 16.74
C GLY A 5 -27.80 3.24 15.63
N LYS A 6 -28.07 2.89 14.36
CA LYS A 6 -27.52 3.59 13.18
C LYS A 6 -27.74 5.10 13.18
N ASP A 7 -28.78 5.58 13.89
CA ASP A 7 -29.18 7.00 13.94
C ASP A 7 -28.44 7.83 15.01
N GLU A 8 -27.64 7.21 15.87
CA GLU A 8 -26.97 7.90 16.97
C GLU A 8 -25.47 8.17 16.74
N THR A 9 -24.83 7.51 15.76
CA THR A 9 -23.37 7.43 15.66
C THR A 9 -22.75 8.51 14.77
N TRP A 10 -23.46 9.07 13.81
CA TRP A 10 -22.90 9.96 12.80
C TRP A 10 -23.69 11.25 12.72
N LYS A 11 -23.26 12.28 13.47
CA LYS A 11 -23.92 13.59 13.52
C LYS A 11 -23.02 14.76 13.12
N THR A 12 -21.72 14.60 13.31
CA THR A 12 -20.77 15.70 13.19
C THR A 12 -19.67 15.38 12.17
N GLN A 13 -18.96 16.43 11.76
CA GLN A 13 -17.76 16.28 10.94
C GLN A 13 -16.69 15.44 11.65
N GLU A 14 -16.60 15.53 12.97
CA GLU A 14 -15.63 14.76 13.75
C GLU A 14 -15.96 13.26 13.72
N ASP A 15 -17.23 12.88 13.79
CA ASP A 15 -17.64 11.47 13.65
C ASP A 15 -17.20 10.90 12.31
N VAL A 16 -17.37 11.67 11.22
CA VAL A 16 -16.92 11.26 9.89
C VAL A 16 -15.40 11.17 9.81
N MET A 17 -14.66 12.11 10.42
CA MET A 17 -13.19 12.02 10.47
C MET A 17 -12.71 10.79 11.23
N GLN A 18 -13.35 10.42 12.34
CA GLN A 18 -13.02 9.19 13.05
C GLN A 18 -13.26 7.94 12.17
N ALA A 19 -14.33 7.95 11.39
CA ALA A 19 -14.58 6.87 10.44
C ALA A 19 -13.53 6.82 9.33
N ILE A 20 -13.09 7.97 8.81
CA ILE A 20 -11.99 8.09 7.85
C ILE A 20 -10.69 7.53 8.44
N TYR A 21 -10.34 7.89 9.66
CA TYR A 21 -9.17 7.33 10.35
C TYR A 21 -9.30 5.81 10.55
N GLY A 22 -10.52 5.33 10.76
CA GLY A 22 -10.82 3.90 10.81
C GLY A 22 -10.47 3.13 9.54
N LEU A 23 -10.40 3.81 8.37
CA LEU A 23 -9.97 3.21 7.09
C LEU A 23 -8.47 2.91 7.05
N TYR A 24 -7.67 3.54 7.91
CA TYR A 24 -6.22 3.30 8.02
C TYR A 24 -5.86 2.18 9.00
N HIS A 25 -6.85 1.51 9.59
CA HIS A 25 -6.61 0.47 10.60
C HIS A 25 -5.79 -0.72 10.06
N PHE A 26 -5.86 -1.00 8.76
CA PHE A 26 -5.04 -2.04 8.13
C PHE A 26 -3.53 -1.74 8.14
N VAL A 27 -3.16 -0.49 8.40
CA VAL A 27 -1.78 -0.03 8.61
C VAL A 27 -1.40 -0.18 10.08
N SER A 28 -1.82 -1.27 10.75
CA SER A 28 -1.62 -1.44 12.18
C SER A 28 -0.14 -1.41 12.57
N PRO A 29 0.22 -0.68 13.65
CA PRO A 29 1.59 -0.60 14.14
C PRO A 29 2.06 -1.85 14.88
N TYR A 30 1.16 -2.77 15.20
CA TYR A 30 1.49 -3.96 15.98
C TYR A 30 1.58 -5.19 15.10
N TRP A 31 2.58 -5.99 15.29
CA TRP A 31 2.89 -7.40 14.98
C TRP A 31 1.86 -8.19 14.16
N SER A 32 0.83 -7.53 13.67
CA SER A 32 -0.22 -8.11 12.87
C SER A 32 0.27 -8.39 11.45
N GLU A 33 -0.34 -9.33 10.85
CA GLU A 33 -0.10 -9.78 9.48
C GLU A 33 -0.74 -8.84 8.43
N GLU A 34 -1.02 -7.61 8.82
CA GLU A 34 -1.57 -6.57 7.97
C GLU A 34 -0.49 -5.95 7.07
N ILE A 35 -0.91 -5.23 6.04
CA ILE A 35 -0.07 -4.79 4.91
C ILE A 35 1.24 -4.10 5.31
N CYS A 36 1.24 -3.30 6.37
CA CYS A 36 2.45 -2.60 6.83
C CYS A 36 3.16 -3.32 7.98
N GLY A 37 2.66 -4.49 8.40
CA GLY A 37 3.27 -5.38 9.35
C GLY A 37 3.94 -6.57 8.65
N ARG A 38 3.80 -7.75 9.23
CA ARG A 38 4.38 -8.98 8.68
C ARG A 38 3.72 -9.45 7.39
N GLY A 39 2.45 -9.12 7.16
CA GLY A 39 1.73 -9.44 5.93
C GLY A 39 2.37 -8.87 4.68
N HIS A 40 3.10 -7.77 4.82
CA HIS A 40 3.89 -7.20 3.71
C HIS A 40 4.98 -8.17 3.21
N MET A 41 5.56 -8.97 4.09
CA MET A 41 6.69 -9.85 3.74
C MET A 41 6.31 -10.97 2.77
N TRP A 42 5.15 -11.59 2.92
CA TRP A 42 4.83 -12.75 2.11
C TRP A 42 4.53 -12.41 0.66
N LEU A 43 4.09 -11.19 0.38
CA LEU A 43 3.93 -10.72 -1.00
C LEU A 43 5.27 -10.69 -1.72
N GLU A 44 6.30 -10.15 -1.08
CA GLU A 44 7.65 -10.08 -1.64
C GLU A 44 8.31 -11.47 -1.67
N CYS A 45 8.09 -12.29 -0.66
CA CYS A 45 8.64 -13.63 -0.58
C CYS A 45 8.02 -14.61 -1.58
N ALA A 46 6.87 -14.28 -2.18
CA ALA A 46 6.29 -15.03 -3.30
C ALA A 46 6.99 -14.75 -4.64
N SER A 47 7.92 -13.80 -4.66
CA SER A 47 8.76 -13.49 -5.83
C SER A 47 10.11 -14.20 -5.75
N ASP A 48 10.84 -14.21 -6.86
CA ASP A 48 12.23 -14.68 -6.95
C ASP A 48 13.27 -13.63 -6.54
N ASN A 49 12.82 -12.44 -6.13
CA ASN A 49 13.70 -11.34 -5.70
C ASN A 49 14.17 -11.45 -4.26
N ILE A 50 13.32 -12.01 -3.38
CA ILE A 50 13.55 -12.01 -1.94
C ILE A 50 13.52 -13.45 -1.40
N LEU A 51 14.52 -13.77 -0.59
CA LEU A 51 14.57 -14.98 0.21
C LEU A 51 14.24 -14.63 1.67
N ILE A 52 13.70 -15.62 2.39
CA ILE A 52 13.47 -15.48 3.81
C ILE A 52 14.79 -15.78 4.51
N GLY A 53 15.35 -14.78 5.17
CA GLY A 53 16.57 -14.94 5.96
C GLY A 53 16.36 -15.56 7.34
N ARG A 54 15.12 -15.87 7.70
CA ARG A 54 14.75 -16.43 9.01
C ARG A 54 13.67 -17.48 8.85
N ASP A 55 13.81 -18.57 9.58
CA ASP A 55 12.86 -19.68 9.58
C ASP A 55 11.47 -19.25 10.05
N ARG A 56 10.48 -19.37 9.17
CA ARG A 56 9.07 -19.09 9.43
C ARG A 56 8.18 -19.92 8.48
N ALA A 57 7.65 -21.01 9.01
CA ALA A 57 6.89 -21.98 8.23
C ALA A 57 5.75 -21.37 7.39
N SER A 58 4.98 -20.39 7.91
CA SER A 58 3.86 -19.79 7.16
C SER A 58 4.32 -19.00 5.95
N VAL A 59 5.50 -18.38 5.99
CA VAL A 59 6.05 -17.65 4.85
C VAL A 59 6.71 -18.59 3.85
N ASP A 60 7.33 -19.68 4.32
CA ASP A 60 7.84 -20.74 3.45
C ASP A 60 6.72 -21.42 2.66
N GLU A 61 5.56 -21.62 3.25
CA GLU A 61 4.38 -22.14 2.55
C GLU A 61 3.92 -21.23 1.41
N ILE A 62 3.98 -19.91 1.63
CA ILE A 62 3.66 -18.91 0.60
C ILE A 62 4.71 -18.90 -0.50
N ARG A 63 5.98 -18.85 -0.14
CA ARG A 63 7.10 -18.87 -1.08
C ARG A 63 7.11 -20.13 -1.98
N GLU A 64 6.74 -21.26 -1.42
CA GLU A 64 6.70 -22.54 -2.12
C GLU A 64 5.32 -22.85 -2.72
N PHE A 65 4.37 -21.90 -2.67
CA PHE A 65 3.00 -22.04 -3.18
C PHE A 65 2.26 -23.26 -2.61
N ARG A 66 2.54 -23.62 -1.34
CA ARG A 66 1.92 -24.72 -0.59
C ARG A 66 0.85 -24.27 0.39
N MET A 67 0.46 -22.99 0.32
CA MET A 67 -0.55 -22.43 1.21
C MET A 67 -1.93 -23.02 0.99
N SER A 68 -2.70 -23.14 2.07
CA SER A 68 -4.10 -23.49 2.04
C SER A 68 -4.91 -22.63 3.02
N PRO A 69 -6.23 -22.50 2.84
CA PRO A 69 -7.07 -21.74 3.79
C PRO A 69 -7.01 -22.26 5.23
N SER A 70 -6.64 -23.51 5.41
CA SER A 70 -6.59 -24.16 6.74
C SER A 70 -5.25 -24.03 7.45
N ASN A 71 -4.17 -23.68 6.74
CA ASN A 71 -2.81 -23.64 7.32
C ASN A 71 -2.13 -22.28 7.24
N SER A 72 -2.72 -21.29 6.58
CA SER A 72 -2.13 -19.97 6.43
C SER A 72 -2.97 -18.87 7.05
N ASN A 73 -2.71 -18.56 8.32
CA ASN A 73 -3.35 -17.43 9.02
C ASN A 73 -3.01 -16.09 8.36
N ASP A 74 -1.81 -15.95 7.80
CA ASP A 74 -1.35 -14.72 7.15
C ASP A 74 -2.25 -14.39 5.94
N VAL A 75 -2.57 -15.38 5.12
CA VAL A 75 -3.47 -15.23 3.95
C VAL A 75 -4.90 -14.91 4.38
N SER A 76 -5.44 -15.66 5.35
CA SER A 76 -6.82 -15.43 5.87
C SER A 76 -6.97 -14.05 6.47
N ARG A 77 -5.95 -13.56 7.15
CA ARG A 77 -5.98 -12.27 7.83
C ARG A 77 -6.06 -11.08 6.86
N VAL A 78 -5.35 -11.12 5.74
CA VAL A 78 -5.44 -10.07 4.73
C VAL A 78 -6.85 -10.00 4.14
N TRP A 79 -7.44 -11.13 3.80
CA TRP A 79 -8.83 -11.21 3.35
C TRP A 79 -9.79 -10.56 4.35
N GLU A 80 -9.71 -10.97 5.61
CA GLU A 80 -10.57 -10.45 6.67
C GLU A 80 -10.45 -8.94 6.83
N VAL A 81 -9.21 -8.43 6.96
CA VAL A 81 -8.94 -7.01 7.20
C VAL A 81 -9.37 -6.14 6.04
N MET A 82 -9.13 -6.60 4.80
CA MET A 82 -9.52 -5.84 3.61
C MET A 82 -11.02 -5.77 3.43
N TYR A 83 -11.77 -6.86 3.68
CA TYR A 83 -13.24 -6.79 3.65
C TYR A 83 -13.83 -5.97 4.81
N GLN A 84 -13.21 -5.98 5.99
CA GLN A 84 -13.58 -5.05 7.06
C GLN A 84 -13.40 -3.60 6.61
N ASN A 85 -12.34 -3.32 5.86
CA ASN A 85 -12.09 -1.98 5.33
C ASN A 85 -13.10 -1.59 4.23
N VAL A 86 -13.44 -2.52 3.35
CA VAL A 86 -14.53 -2.35 2.37
C VAL A 86 -15.85 -2.01 3.07
N ALA A 87 -16.19 -2.72 4.14
CA ALA A 87 -17.43 -2.45 4.91
C ALA A 87 -17.41 -1.05 5.56
N LYS A 88 -16.27 -0.61 6.12
CA LYS A 88 -16.11 0.75 6.66
C LYS A 88 -16.29 1.81 5.57
N ALA A 89 -15.66 1.61 4.41
CA ALA A 89 -15.79 2.53 3.27
C ALA A 89 -17.24 2.61 2.79
N ASN A 90 -17.94 1.48 2.66
CA ASN A 90 -19.35 1.44 2.27
C ASN A 90 -20.25 2.21 3.24
N ASN A 91 -19.95 2.17 4.54
CA ASN A 91 -20.72 2.95 5.53
C ASN A 91 -20.55 4.47 5.31
N ILE A 92 -19.33 4.93 5.04
CA ILE A 92 -19.09 6.35 4.73
C ILE A 92 -19.83 6.76 3.45
N ILE A 93 -19.69 5.96 2.38
CA ILE A 93 -20.34 6.22 1.10
C ILE A 93 -21.87 6.30 1.23
N LYS A 94 -22.43 5.45 2.09
CA LYS A 94 -23.89 5.39 2.32
C LYS A 94 -24.42 6.52 3.18
N LEU A 95 -23.70 6.93 4.22
CA LEU A 95 -24.23 7.81 5.26
C LEU A 95 -23.90 9.29 5.03
N VAL A 96 -22.69 9.60 4.55
CA VAL A 96 -22.21 11.00 4.41
C VAL A 96 -23.03 11.85 3.44
N PRO A 97 -23.57 11.33 2.31
CA PRO A 97 -24.37 12.15 1.39
C PRO A 97 -25.56 12.85 2.05
N ASP A 98 -26.22 12.19 2.99
CA ASP A 98 -27.44 12.69 3.65
C ASP A 98 -27.14 13.57 4.87
N MET A 99 -25.88 13.68 5.29
CA MET A 99 -25.50 14.52 6.43
C MET A 99 -25.48 16.00 6.05
N ASN A 100 -25.86 16.86 6.99
CA ASN A 100 -25.79 18.32 6.84
C ASN A 100 -24.38 18.83 7.14
N LEU A 101 -23.44 18.62 6.20
CA LEU A 101 -22.04 18.99 6.30
C LEU A 101 -21.63 19.82 5.08
N ASP A 102 -20.52 20.54 5.21
CA ASP A 102 -19.93 21.30 4.09
C ASP A 102 -19.66 20.39 2.87
N GLY A 103 -19.94 20.91 1.67
CA GLY A 103 -19.84 20.14 0.45
C GLY A 103 -18.40 19.69 0.11
N SER A 104 -17.40 20.53 0.41
CA SER A 104 -15.99 20.20 0.18
C SER A 104 -15.53 19.09 1.12
N PHE A 105 -15.96 19.15 2.37
CA PHE A 105 -15.71 18.08 3.35
C PHE A 105 -16.39 16.76 2.95
N LYS A 106 -17.67 16.82 2.52
CA LYS A 106 -18.36 15.62 2.00
C LYS A 106 -17.60 14.99 0.84
N ASN A 107 -17.14 15.80 -0.11
CA ASN A 107 -16.38 15.32 -1.26
C ASN A 107 -15.06 14.66 -0.83
N GLN A 108 -14.35 15.24 0.13
CA GLN A 108 -13.14 14.65 0.68
C GLN A 108 -13.43 13.32 1.39
N ALA A 109 -14.49 13.25 2.21
CA ALA A 109 -14.87 12.03 2.91
C ALA A 109 -15.28 10.90 1.95
N LEU A 110 -16.14 11.22 0.98
CA LEU A 110 -16.60 10.27 -0.03
C LEU A 110 -15.48 9.81 -0.93
N GLY A 111 -14.64 10.74 -1.40
CA GLY A 111 -13.49 10.41 -2.24
C GLY A 111 -12.48 9.54 -1.50
N THR A 112 -12.25 9.79 -0.22
CA THR A 112 -11.39 8.95 0.63
C THR A 112 -11.98 7.55 0.80
N ALA A 113 -13.28 7.42 1.03
CA ALA A 113 -13.92 6.13 1.18
C ALA A 113 -13.91 5.32 -0.13
N LEU A 114 -14.20 5.94 -1.27
CA LEU A 114 -14.08 5.31 -2.58
C LEU A 114 -12.64 4.86 -2.86
N PHE A 115 -11.65 5.70 -2.58
CA PHE A 115 -10.24 5.36 -2.72
C PHE A 115 -9.88 4.12 -1.91
N PHE A 116 -10.24 4.05 -0.62
CA PHE A 116 -9.92 2.91 0.24
C PHE A 116 -10.74 1.66 -0.09
N ARG A 117 -11.96 1.78 -0.63
CA ARG A 117 -12.67 0.62 -1.15
C ARG A 117 -11.93 0.02 -2.34
N GLY A 118 -11.59 0.83 -3.33
CA GLY A 118 -10.80 0.40 -4.48
C GLY A 118 -9.43 -0.15 -4.07
N PHE A 119 -8.74 0.53 -3.14
CA PHE A 119 -7.45 0.10 -2.61
C PHE A 119 -7.53 -1.28 -1.95
N SER A 120 -8.51 -1.51 -1.08
CA SER A 120 -8.67 -2.78 -0.38
C SER A 120 -8.97 -3.93 -1.35
N MET A 121 -9.81 -3.69 -2.35
CA MET A 121 -10.09 -4.69 -3.39
C MET A 121 -8.87 -4.95 -4.27
N LEU A 122 -8.13 -3.92 -4.65
CA LEU A 122 -6.91 -4.07 -5.47
C LEU A 122 -5.83 -4.88 -4.75
N TRP A 123 -5.76 -4.80 -3.42
CA TRP A 123 -4.86 -5.62 -2.61
C TRP A 123 -5.28 -7.09 -2.53
N MET A 124 -6.54 -7.40 -2.78
CA MET A 124 -7.03 -8.78 -2.73
C MET A 124 -7.08 -9.46 -4.10
N VAL A 125 -7.54 -8.75 -5.12
CA VAL A 125 -7.88 -9.37 -6.41
C VAL A 125 -6.72 -10.16 -7.03
N PRO A 126 -5.46 -9.65 -7.11
CA PRO A 126 -4.36 -10.39 -7.72
C PRO A 126 -3.98 -11.69 -7.01
N TYR A 127 -4.37 -11.84 -5.74
CA TYR A 127 -3.96 -12.98 -4.91
C TYR A 127 -5.08 -14.00 -4.67
N TYR A 128 -6.35 -13.56 -4.74
CA TYR A 128 -7.50 -14.40 -4.39
C TYR A 128 -8.47 -14.61 -5.55
N GLY A 129 -8.28 -13.95 -6.68
CA GLY A 129 -9.12 -14.03 -7.86
C GLY A 129 -8.35 -14.31 -9.13
N ASP A 130 -8.97 -15.06 -10.04
CA ASP A 130 -8.50 -15.32 -11.40
C ASP A 130 -9.69 -15.67 -12.30
N ASP A 131 -9.44 -15.90 -13.60
CA ASP A 131 -10.51 -16.28 -14.52
C ASP A 131 -10.90 -17.77 -14.44
N THR A 132 -10.12 -18.59 -13.74
CA THR A 132 -10.43 -20.02 -13.56
C THR A 132 -11.41 -20.22 -12.40
N ASN A 133 -11.18 -19.52 -11.30
CA ASN A 133 -11.94 -19.65 -10.06
C ASN A 133 -12.91 -18.49 -9.83
N GLY A 134 -12.94 -17.52 -10.72
CA GLY A 134 -13.69 -16.27 -10.60
C GLY A 134 -12.96 -15.21 -9.78
N GLY A 135 -13.52 -14.01 -9.78
CA GLY A 135 -13.00 -12.91 -8.98
C GLY A 135 -13.23 -13.07 -7.49
N ILE A 136 -13.13 -11.98 -6.74
CA ILE A 136 -13.52 -11.91 -5.33
C ILE A 136 -14.94 -11.31 -5.21
N PRO A 137 -15.72 -11.60 -4.17
CA PRO A 137 -17.04 -10.99 -3.98
C PRO A 137 -16.99 -9.46 -4.04
N ILE A 138 -17.86 -8.85 -4.85
CA ILE A 138 -17.96 -7.39 -5.00
C ILE A 138 -19.01 -6.88 -4.02
N ILE A 139 -18.56 -6.28 -2.93
CA ILE A 139 -19.41 -5.73 -1.87
C ILE A 139 -19.35 -4.20 -1.91
N THR A 140 -20.48 -3.59 -2.27
CA THR A 140 -20.61 -2.13 -2.33
C THR A 140 -21.63 -1.61 -1.31
N ASP A 141 -21.75 -0.29 -1.20
CA ASP A 141 -22.80 0.39 -0.42
C ASP A 141 -24.23 0.02 -0.88
N LYS A 142 -24.38 -0.49 -2.11
CA LYS A 142 -25.65 -0.94 -2.70
C LYS A 142 -25.93 -2.43 -2.47
N THR A 143 -24.96 -3.19 -1.98
CA THR A 143 -25.13 -4.62 -1.72
C THR A 143 -26.06 -4.80 -0.50
N PRO A 144 -27.19 -5.54 -0.62
CA PRO A 144 -28.07 -5.79 0.51
C PRO A 144 -27.35 -6.53 1.64
N THR A 145 -27.68 -6.19 2.89
CA THR A 145 -27.05 -6.81 4.07
C THR A 145 -27.33 -8.33 4.15
N ALA A 146 -28.44 -8.78 3.54
CA ALA A 146 -28.78 -10.20 3.47
C ALA A 146 -27.92 -10.99 2.46
N GLU A 147 -27.16 -10.31 1.60
CA GLU A 147 -26.31 -10.90 0.57
C GLU A 147 -24.82 -10.80 0.92
N ILE A 148 -24.50 -10.81 2.21
CA ILE A 148 -23.08 -10.79 2.68
C ILE A 148 -22.30 -11.99 2.11
N ASP A 149 -22.97 -13.10 1.82
CA ASP A 149 -22.41 -14.26 1.13
C ASP A 149 -22.48 -14.13 -0.41
N SER A 150 -22.25 -12.93 -0.92
CA SER A 150 -22.25 -12.67 -2.37
C SER A 150 -21.33 -13.62 -3.10
N PRO A 151 -21.77 -14.22 -4.21
CA PRO A 151 -20.96 -15.14 -4.98
C PRO A 151 -19.78 -14.40 -5.61
N ARG A 152 -18.74 -15.14 -5.92
CA ARG A 152 -17.64 -14.63 -6.75
C ARG A 152 -18.15 -14.28 -8.15
N PRO A 153 -17.77 -13.14 -8.73
CA PRO A 153 -18.04 -12.88 -10.14
C PRO A 153 -17.31 -13.92 -11.00
N SER A 154 -17.92 -14.31 -12.12
CA SER A 154 -17.36 -15.33 -13.02
C SER A 154 -16.04 -14.90 -13.68
N HIS A 155 -15.83 -13.60 -13.84
CA HIS A 155 -14.64 -13.02 -14.44
C HIS A 155 -14.00 -11.99 -13.51
N VAL A 156 -12.70 -12.08 -13.33
CA VAL A 156 -11.93 -11.17 -12.48
C VAL A 156 -11.97 -9.72 -13.00
N LEU A 157 -12.20 -9.51 -14.29
CA LEU A 157 -12.38 -8.17 -14.87
C LEU A 157 -13.52 -7.39 -14.23
N GLN A 158 -14.58 -8.05 -13.75
CA GLN A 158 -15.66 -7.38 -13.03
C GLN A 158 -15.17 -6.70 -11.73
N ASN A 159 -14.17 -7.30 -11.08
CA ASN A 159 -13.52 -6.67 -9.93
C ASN A 159 -12.69 -5.45 -10.35
N TYR A 160 -11.89 -5.58 -11.42
CA TYR A 160 -11.08 -4.46 -11.89
C TYR A 160 -11.93 -3.30 -12.39
N ASP A 161 -13.07 -3.57 -13.04
CA ASP A 161 -14.04 -2.53 -13.44
C ASP A 161 -14.53 -1.74 -12.22
N GLN A 162 -14.95 -2.42 -11.15
CA GLN A 162 -15.39 -1.75 -9.93
C GLN A 162 -14.26 -0.97 -9.26
N ILE A 163 -13.05 -1.52 -9.21
CA ILE A 163 -11.88 -0.86 -8.63
C ILE A 163 -11.52 0.42 -9.40
N ILE A 164 -11.51 0.35 -10.73
CA ILE A 164 -11.21 1.48 -11.61
C ILE A 164 -12.28 2.56 -11.47
N GLU A 165 -13.55 2.16 -11.40
CA GLU A 165 -14.67 3.09 -11.19
C GLU A 165 -14.53 3.81 -9.85
N ASP A 166 -14.23 3.11 -8.77
CA ASP A 166 -14.00 3.69 -7.44
C ASP A 166 -12.88 4.73 -7.46
N PHE A 167 -11.73 4.40 -8.06
CA PHE A 167 -10.62 5.33 -8.14
C PHE A 167 -10.89 6.52 -9.07
N ARG A 168 -11.57 6.31 -10.19
CA ARG A 168 -11.98 7.41 -11.07
C ARG A 168 -12.93 8.36 -10.35
N ALA A 169 -13.98 7.82 -9.72
CA ALA A 169 -14.94 8.61 -8.96
C ALA A 169 -14.26 9.38 -7.81
N ALA A 170 -13.34 8.73 -7.09
CA ALA A 170 -12.53 9.39 -6.08
C ALA A 170 -11.70 10.53 -6.67
N GLY A 171 -11.03 10.32 -7.80
CA GLY A 171 -10.21 11.33 -8.47
C GLY A 171 -10.98 12.57 -8.93
N GLU A 172 -12.27 12.43 -9.28
CA GLU A 172 -13.10 13.56 -9.67
C GLU A 172 -13.43 14.48 -8.47
N ILE A 173 -13.65 13.94 -7.28
CA ILE A 173 -14.16 14.69 -6.12
C ILE A 173 -13.11 15.00 -5.06
N LEU A 174 -11.99 14.24 -5.00
CA LEU A 174 -10.90 14.51 -4.05
C LEU A 174 -10.23 15.86 -4.33
N PRO A 175 -9.65 16.51 -3.31
CA PRO A 175 -8.83 17.70 -3.50
C PRO A 175 -7.51 17.38 -4.21
N TYR A 176 -6.85 18.39 -4.71
CA TYR A 176 -5.43 18.31 -5.06
C TYR A 176 -4.57 18.20 -3.79
N TYR A 177 -3.37 17.62 -3.91
CA TYR A 177 -2.44 17.50 -2.78
C TYR A 177 -2.13 18.85 -2.13
N SER A 178 -1.90 19.88 -2.93
CA SER A 178 -1.62 21.24 -2.47
C SER A 178 -2.77 21.90 -1.69
N GLN A 179 -3.97 21.34 -1.75
CA GLN A 179 -5.15 21.82 -1.04
C GLN A 179 -5.37 21.12 0.31
N LEU A 180 -4.60 20.03 0.59
CA LEU A 180 -4.71 19.32 1.85
C LEU A 180 -4.12 20.18 2.99
N PRO A 181 -4.79 20.26 4.16
CA PRO A 181 -4.18 20.81 5.35
C PRO A 181 -2.90 20.06 5.75
N ALA A 182 -1.96 20.73 6.37
CA ALA A 182 -0.66 20.16 6.74
C ALA A 182 -0.76 18.95 7.70
N ASP A 183 -1.82 18.86 8.49
CA ASP A 183 -2.13 17.72 9.36
C ASP A 183 -2.93 16.61 8.68
N GLN A 184 -3.24 16.77 7.40
CA GLN A 184 -4.01 15.82 6.59
C GLN A 184 -3.28 15.35 5.32
N ILE A 185 -1.98 15.58 5.21
CA ILE A 185 -1.17 15.22 4.04
C ILE A 185 -1.13 13.72 3.72
N GLY A 186 -1.49 12.87 4.67
CA GLY A 186 -1.65 11.43 4.50
C GLY A 186 -3.01 11.00 3.94
N LEU A 187 -3.95 11.92 3.70
CA LEU A 187 -5.21 11.60 3.04
C LEU A 187 -5.03 11.45 1.53
N PRO A 188 -5.85 10.60 0.89
CA PRO A 188 -5.85 10.48 -0.56
C PRO A 188 -6.21 11.82 -1.24
N HIS A 189 -5.64 12.01 -2.41
CA HIS A 189 -5.86 13.18 -3.26
C HIS A 189 -5.96 12.75 -4.74
N LYS A 190 -6.28 13.68 -5.64
CA LYS A 190 -6.54 13.39 -7.06
C LYS A 190 -5.44 12.53 -7.71
N ALA A 191 -4.18 12.90 -7.55
CA ALA A 191 -3.07 12.15 -8.15
C ALA A 191 -3.00 10.72 -7.63
N ALA A 192 -3.23 10.50 -6.34
CA ALA A 192 -3.26 9.16 -5.74
C ALA A 192 -4.36 8.30 -6.38
N ALA A 193 -5.57 8.83 -6.49
CA ALA A 193 -6.69 8.11 -7.09
C ALA A 193 -6.43 7.75 -8.56
N TRP A 194 -5.93 8.69 -9.37
CA TRP A 194 -5.64 8.43 -10.78
C TRP A 194 -4.46 7.46 -10.97
N ALA A 195 -3.42 7.55 -10.15
CA ALA A 195 -2.29 6.62 -10.21
C ALA A 195 -2.72 5.18 -9.84
N TYR A 196 -3.59 5.04 -8.84
CA TYR A 196 -4.13 3.72 -8.48
C TYR A 196 -5.14 3.20 -9.51
N ALA A 197 -5.91 4.07 -10.17
CA ALA A 197 -6.73 3.68 -11.32
C ALA A 197 -5.87 3.14 -12.48
N ALA A 198 -4.76 3.81 -12.80
CA ALA A 198 -3.80 3.33 -13.78
C ALA A 198 -3.21 1.97 -13.40
N ARG A 199 -2.83 1.80 -12.13
CA ARG A 199 -2.30 0.53 -11.62
C ARG A 199 -3.32 -0.59 -11.72
N ALA A 200 -4.57 -0.36 -11.35
CA ALA A 200 -5.65 -1.34 -11.47
C ALA A 200 -5.90 -1.71 -12.93
N ALA A 201 -5.93 -0.73 -13.83
CA ALA A 201 -6.08 -0.95 -15.26
C ALA A 201 -4.91 -1.73 -15.86
N LEU A 202 -3.68 -1.54 -15.37
CA LEU A 202 -2.52 -2.30 -15.79
C LEU A 202 -2.65 -3.79 -15.42
N TYR A 203 -3.18 -4.11 -14.24
CA TYR A 203 -3.54 -5.50 -13.91
C TYR A 203 -4.65 -6.04 -14.81
N ALA A 204 -5.71 -5.24 -15.06
CA ALA A 204 -6.80 -5.64 -15.93
C ALA A 204 -6.35 -5.91 -17.38
N SER A 205 -5.32 -5.20 -17.86
CA SER A 205 -4.78 -5.36 -19.21
C SER A 205 -4.18 -6.75 -19.48
N MET A 206 -3.86 -7.52 -18.44
CA MET A 206 -3.45 -8.91 -18.55
C MET A 206 -4.57 -9.81 -19.11
N TYR A 207 -5.83 -9.41 -18.92
CA TYR A 207 -7.00 -10.13 -19.35
C TYR A 207 -7.65 -9.53 -20.61
N ASP A 208 -7.55 -8.20 -20.79
CA ASP A 208 -8.08 -7.49 -21.96
C ASP A 208 -7.23 -6.23 -22.24
N ALA A 209 -6.58 -6.22 -23.40
CA ALA A 209 -5.67 -5.15 -23.82
C ALA A 209 -6.34 -3.75 -23.90
N LYS A 210 -7.68 -3.67 -24.00
CA LYS A 210 -8.40 -2.37 -23.99
C LYS A 210 -8.12 -1.52 -22.75
N TYR A 211 -7.75 -2.15 -21.64
CA TYR A 211 -7.44 -1.42 -20.40
C TYR A 211 -6.14 -0.59 -20.48
N TYR A 212 -5.28 -0.81 -21.48
CA TYR A 212 -4.16 0.09 -21.74
C TYR A 212 -4.61 1.53 -22.05
N ASP A 213 -5.77 1.72 -22.66
CA ASP A 213 -6.31 3.06 -22.90
C ASP A 213 -6.61 3.77 -21.55
N VAL A 214 -7.12 3.04 -20.58
CA VAL A 214 -7.34 3.56 -19.21
C VAL A 214 -6.01 3.87 -18.51
N VAL A 215 -5.00 3.02 -18.66
CA VAL A 215 -3.65 3.27 -18.12
C VAL A 215 -3.12 4.59 -18.65
N ILE A 216 -3.14 4.78 -19.98
CA ILE A 216 -2.65 5.99 -20.63
C ILE A 216 -3.41 7.21 -20.14
N GLU A 217 -4.74 7.18 -20.16
CA GLU A 217 -5.59 8.29 -19.71
C GLU A 217 -5.26 8.70 -18.26
N MET A 218 -5.17 7.75 -17.35
CA MET A 218 -4.93 8.03 -15.94
C MET A 218 -3.49 8.50 -15.67
N CYS A 219 -2.52 7.91 -16.34
CA CYS A 219 -1.13 8.37 -16.28
C CYS A 219 -0.99 9.81 -16.82
N ASP A 220 -1.65 10.15 -17.94
CA ASP A 220 -1.64 11.49 -18.50
C ASP A 220 -2.22 12.51 -17.52
N LYS A 221 -3.30 12.17 -16.80
CA LYS A 221 -3.86 13.06 -15.76
C LYS A 221 -2.82 13.38 -14.67
N VAL A 222 -2.01 12.40 -14.25
CA VAL A 222 -0.96 12.59 -13.23
C VAL A 222 0.24 13.37 -13.80
N MET A 223 0.73 12.98 -14.97
CA MET A 223 1.92 13.59 -15.59
C MET A 223 1.71 15.03 -16.03
N ASN A 224 0.47 15.40 -16.42
CA ASN A 224 0.11 16.75 -16.85
C ASN A 224 -0.24 17.70 -15.69
N MET A 225 -0.11 17.25 -14.44
CA MET A 225 -0.28 18.16 -13.30
C MET A 225 0.79 19.26 -13.30
N THR A 226 0.40 20.44 -12.84
CA THR A 226 1.24 21.64 -12.88
C THR A 226 1.35 22.30 -11.50
N GLY A 227 2.23 23.30 -11.38
CA GLY A 227 2.40 24.05 -10.14
C GLY A 227 2.83 23.18 -8.95
N ALA A 228 2.23 23.41 -7.82
CA ALA A 228 2.52 22.68 -6.58
C ALA A 228 2.10 21.19 -6.61
N ASP A 229 1.23 20.82 -7.54
CA ASP A 229 0.75 19.45 -7.68
C ASP A 229 1.52 18.65 -8.73
N LYS A 230 2.50 19.27 -9.42
CA LYS A 230 3.33 18.60 -10.41
C LYS A 230 4.02 17.39 -9.79
N ARG A 231 3.91 16.24 -10.49
CA ARG A 231 4.64 15.01 -10.17
C ARG A 231 5.76 14.80 -11.17
N SER A 232 6.93 14.44 -10.66
CA SER A 232 8.12 14.20 -11.48
C SER A 232 9.11 13.37 -10.69
N LEU A 233 9.97 12.63 -11.38
CA LEU A 233 11.07 11.93 -10.74
C LEU A 233 11.95 12.91 -9.96
N TYR A 234 12.38 12.48 -8.79
CA TYR A 234 13.33 13.25 -7.96
C TYR A 234 14.68 13.28 -8.64
N VAL A 235 15.26 14.46 -8.69
CA VAL A 235 16.62 14.68 -9.20
C VAL A 235 17.45 15.41 -8.13
N ASP A 236 18.48 14.75 -7.63
CA ASP A 236 19.41 15.37 -6.71
C ASP A 236 20.18 16.49 -7.45
N SER A 237 20.10 17.69 -6.91
CA SER A 237 20.70 18.88 -7.54
C SER A 237 22.24 18.90 -7.43
N SER A 238 22.80 18.20 -6.46
CA SER A 238 24.23 18.13 -6.19
C SER A 238 24.92 17.01 -6.98
N ASP A 239 24.24 15.88 -7.13
CA ASP A 239 24.77 14.70 -7.82
C ASP A 239 23.60 13.83 -8.35
N LYS A 240 23.34 13.94 -9.62
CA LYS A 240 22.23 13.21 -10.27
C LYS A 240 22.36 11.68 -10.14
N SER A 241 23.58 11.15 -10.03
CA SER A 241 23.81 9.70 -9.86
C SER A 241 23.29 9.18 -8.52
N LYS A 242 23.10 10.06 -7.55
CA LYS A 242 22.58 9.76 -6.21
C LYS A 242 21.08 9.99 -6.07
N SER A 243 20.39 10.39 -7.13
CA SER A 243 18.95 10.71 -7.06
C SER A 243 18.14 9.56 -6.46
N PHE A 244 18.33 8.34 -6.94
CA PHE A 244 17.63 7.17 -6.42
C PHE A 244 17.96 6.89 -4.95
N ALA A 245 19.23 6.90 -4.56
CA ALA A 245 19.65 6.66 -3.18
C ALA A 245 19.14 7.73 -2.21
N ASN A 246 19.16 8.99 -2.63
CA ASN A 246 18.78 10.12 -1.80
C ASN A 246 17.26 10.30 -1.70
N LEU A 247 16.46 9.78 -2.67
CA LEU A 247 14.99 9.80 -2.62
C LEU A 247 14.45 9.19 -1.32
N TRP A 248 15.10 8.16 -0.80
CA TRP A 248 14.65 7.42 0.39
C TRP A 248 15.04 8.06 1.73
N ARG A 249 15.68 9.22 1.69
CA ARG A 249 16.03 9.97 2.89
C ARG A 249 14.83 10.74 3.42
N LYS A 250 14.78 10.92 4.74
CA LYS A 250 13.70 11.64 5.42
C LYS A 250 13.45 13.05 4.86
N GLU A 251 14.51 13.73 4.43
CA GLU A 251 14.45 15.08 3.86
C GLU A 251 13.70 15.14 2.52
N GLN A 252 13.52 13.97 1.88
CA GLN A 252 12.80 13.84 0.61
C GLN A 252 11.38 13.33 0.80
N ASN A 253 10.92 13.09 2.02
CA ASN A 253 9.51 12.77 2.25
C ASN A 253 8.64 13.85 1.62
N HIS A 254 7.60 13.41 0.91
CA HIS A 254 6.67 14.29 0.17
C HIS A 254 7.30 15.08 -1.00
N SER A 255 8.46 14.69 -1.50
CA SER A 255 8.99 15.25 -2.75
C SER A 255 8.05 14.95 -3.92
N SER A 256 8.29 15.61 -5.07
CA SER A 256 7.41 15.49 -6.26
C SER A 256 7.28 14.08 -6.83
N GLU A 257 8.16 13.14 -6.48
CA GLU A 257 8.08 11.74 -6.90
C GLU A 257 7.08 10.94 -6.06
N TYR A 258 6.85 11.32 -4.80
CA TYR A 258 5.85 10.65 -3.96
C TYR A 258 4.45 11.03 -4.43
N ILE A 259 3.64 10.03 -4.79
CA ILE A 259 2.25 10.22 -5.19
C ILE A 259 1.32 10.06 -3.99
N PHE A 260 1.50 9.00 -3.21
CA PHE A 260 0.71 8.72 -2.02
C PHE A 260 1.57 8.01 -0.98
N SER A 261 1.46 8.44 0.29
CA SER A 261 2.20 7.87 1.40
C SER A 261 1.28 7.53 2.56
N LEU A 262 1.51 6.38 3.17
CA LEU A 262 0.92 6.05 4.45
C LEU A 262 1.82 6.62 5.54
N GLU A 263 1.30 7.58 6.30
CA GLU A 263 2.11 8.35 7.26
C GLU A 263 2.32 7.60 8.58
N GLY A 264 3.56 7.59 9.05
CA GLY A 264 3.94 7.10 10.36
C GLY A 264 4.27 8.23 11.33
N SER A 265 4.08 7.99 12.63
CA SER A 265 4.40 8.97 13.69
C SER A 265 5.15 8.31 14.84
N ASN A 266 6.16 9.00 15.35
CA ASN A 266 6.88 8.58 16.56
C ASN A 266 6.10 8.93 17.86
N THR A 267 5.11 9.81 17.80
CA THR A 267 4.41 10.35 18.96
C THR A 267 3.11 9.62 19.26
N ASN A 268 2.41 9.13 18.24
CA ASN A 268 1.05 8.58 18.39
C ASN A 268 0.95 7.07 18.12
N GLY A 269 2.07 6.34 18.20
CA GLY A 269 2.06 4.87 18.07
C GLY A 269 1.94 4.32 16.66
N ALA A 270 1.72 5.14 15.65
CA ALA A 270 1.73 4.72 14.25
C ALA A 270 3.18 4.45 13.79
N ARG A 271 3.67 3.26 14.08
CA ARG A 271 5.06 2.85 13.79
C ARG A 271 5.07 1.83 12.68
N TYR A 272 5.86 2.10 11.66
CA TYR A 272 6.19 1.08 10.66
C TYR A 272 7.39 0.27 11.12
N HIS A 273 7.22 -1.03 11.21
CA HIS A 273 8.30 -1.95 11.62
C HIS A 273 9.18 -2.40 10.43
N GLY A 274 9.06 -1.78 9.26
CA GLY A 274 9.76 -2.19 8.05
C GLY A 274 11.25 -2.40 8.25
N VAL A 275 11.93 -1.50 8.95
CA VAL A 275 13.37 -1.61 9.21
C VAL A 275 13.71 -2.84 10.05
N SER A 276 12.84 -3.25 10.98
CA SER A 276 13.07 -4.44 11.82
C SER A 276 13.02 -5.75 11.02
N PHE A 277 12.41 -5.75 9.85
CA PHE A 277 12.28 -6.93 9.01
C PHE A 277 13.43 -7.10 8.02
N VAL A 278 14.11 -6.02 7.67
CA VAL A 278 15.03 -5.97 6.54
C VAL A 278 16.40 -6.52 6.87
N ASN A 279 16.94 -6.31 8.07
CA ASN A 279 18.32 -6.62 8.39
C ASN A 279 18.46 -7.82 9.35
N ALA A 280 19.45 -8.67 9.10
CA ALA A 280 19.95 -9.63 10.08
C ALA A 280 21.06 -8.97 10.90
N GLY A 281 20.89 -8.82 12.21
CA GLY A 281 21.78 -8.19 13.16
C GLY A 281 23.23 -7.96 12.71
N TRP A 282 23.54 -6.77 12.26
CA TRP A 282 24.87 -6.37 11.89
C TRP A 282 25.30 -5.14 12.71
N GLY A 283 26.41 -5.28 13.38
CA GLY A 283 26.96 -4.22 14.21
C GLY A 283 26.05 -3.85 15.37
N LEU A 284 25.78 -2.56 15.54
CA LEU A 284 24.99 -2.00 16.63
C LEU A 284 23.47 -2.20 16.45
N TYR A 285 23.03 -2.74 15.33
CA TYR A 285 21.62 -2.84 15.00
C TYR A 285 21.20 -4.29 14.87
N ASN A 286 20.53 -4.79 15.88
CA ASN A 286 19.99 -6.14 15.89
C ASN A 286 18.54 -6.11 15.36
N THR A 287 18.29 -6.73 14.23
CA THR A 287 17.00 -6.84 13.57
C THR A 287 16.65 -8.28 13.27
N TRP A 288 15.49 -8.52 12.65
CA TRP A 288 15.00 -9.89 12.50
C TRP A 288 15.50 -10.63 11.28
N GLY A 289 16.02 -9.90 10.28
CA GLY A 289 16.61 -10.53 9.10
C GLY A 289 15.66 -11.33 8.23
N TYR A 290 14.42 -10.88 8.09
CA TYR A 290 13.46 -11.59 7.25
C TYR A 290 13.72 -11.41 5.76
N TYR A 291 14.15 -10.22 5.34
CA TYR A 291 14.39 -9.93 3.92
C TYR A 291 15.85 -10.11 3.58
N THR A 292 16.11 -11.10 2.73
CA THR A 292 17.43 -11.32 2.14
C THR A 292 17.26 -11.30 0.63
N PRO A 293 17.95 -10.40 -0.09
CA PRO A 293 17.87 -10.37 -1.55
C PRO A 293 18.42 -11.67 -2.15
N SER A 294 17.81 -12.14 -3.23
CA SER A 294 18.34 -13.28 -3.96
C SER A 294 19.59 -12.90 -4.76
N LEU A 295 20.41 -13.90 -5.08
CA LEU A 295 21.55 -13.69 -5.96
C LEU A 295 21.09 -13.33 -7.39
N GLU A 296 19.94 -13.83 -7.79
CA GLU A 296 19.30 -13.53 -9.07
C GLU A 296 18.95 -12.06 -9.17
N LEU A 297 18.34 -11.48 -8.14
CA LEU A 297 18.07 -10.04 -8.06
C LEU A 297 19.38 -9.24 -8.16
N TYR A 298 20.41 -9.63 -7.40
CA TYR A 298 21.70 -8.94 -7.44
C TYR A 298 22.31 -8.91 -8.84
N LYS A 299 22.23 -10.04 -9.56
CA LYS A 299 22.75 -10.18 -10.93
C LYS A 299 21.89 -9.53 -12.00
N ALA A 300 20.61 -9.27 -11.72
CA ALA A 300 19.69 -8.62 -12.65
C ALA A 300 19.97 -7.12 -12.85
N PHE A 301 20.68 -6.49 -11.92
CA PHE A 301 21.14 -5.13 -12.13
C PHE A 301 22.23 -5.09 -13.20
N GLU A 302 22.09 -4.19 -14.16
CA GLU A 302 23.08 -3.98 -15.22
C GLU A 302 24.39 -3.39 -14.65
N GLU A 303 25.47 -3.60 -15.37
CA GLU A 303 26.77 -3.01 -15.01
C GLU A 303 26.67 -1.46 -14.99
N GLY A 304 27.08 -0.85 -13.89
CA GLY A 304 27.01 0.61 -13.70
C GLY A 304 25.65 1.11 -13.20
N ASP A 305 24.66 0.24 -12.96
CA ASP A 305 23.41 0.66 -12.33
C ASP A 305 23.62 0.94 -10.84
N THR A 306 23.66 2.23 -10.51
CA THR A 306 23.88 2.71 -9.13
C THR A 306 22.75 2.37 -8.17
N ARG A 307 21.57 1.95 -8.68
CA ARG A 307 20.43 1.54 -7.84
C ARG A 307 20.71 0.24 -7.10
N ARG A 308 21.54 -0.64 -7.66
CA ARG A 308 21.93 -1.90 -6.98
C ARG A 308 22.50 -1.63 -5.60
N ASP A 309 23.53 -0.79 -5.51
CA ASP A 309 24.24 -0.52 -4.27
C ASP A 309 23.42 0.34 -3.29
N ALA A 310 22.41 1.04 -3.78
CA ALA A 310 21.42 1.74 -2.96
C ALA A 310 20.28 0.81 -2.44
N THR A 311 20.09 -0.35 -3.07
CA THR A 311 19.03 -1.32 -2.72
C THR A 311 19.57 -2.48 -1.92
N ILE A 312 20.75 -3.01 -2.28
CA ILE A 312 21.33 -4.21 -1.71
C ILE A 312 22.63 -3.86 -0.99
N LEU A 313 22.68 -4.16 0.29
CA LEU A 313 23.88 -4.04 1.08
C LEU A 313 24.76 -5.27 0.88
N SER A 314 25.97 -5.06 0.36
CA SER A 314 26.94 -6.12 0.06
C SER A 314 28.19 -6.00 0.90
N PRO A 315 28.90 -7.10 1.22
CA PRO A 315 30.16 -7.04 1.95
C PRO A 315 31.17 -6.09 1.28
N GLY A 316 31.86 -5.28 2.08
CA GLY A 316 32.81 -4.28 1.63
C GLY A 316 32.21 -2.89 1.35
N GLN A 317 30.91 -2.73 1.42
CA GLN A 317 30.28 -1.41 1.31
C GLN A 317 30.40 -0.61 2.61
N HIS A 318 30.65 0.70 2.47
CA HIS A 318 30.53 1.67 3.54
C HIS A 318 29.15 2.30 3.54
N ILE A 319 28.49 2.30 4.69
CA ILE A 319 27.18 2.93 4.88
C ILE A 319 27.21 3.91 6.04
N GLN A 320 26.50 5.02 5.88
CA GLN A 320 26.22 5.94 6.98
C GLN A 320 24.90 5.54 7.63
N PHE A 321 24.95 5.05 8.84
CA PHE A 321 23.77 4.62 9.57
C PHE A 321 23.77 5.17 10.99
N MET A 322 22.73 5.88 11.36
CA MET A 322 22.57 6.56 12.66
C MET A 322 23.78 7.39 13.08
N GLY A 323 24.39 8.11 12.13
CA GLY A 323 25.55 8.98 12.35
C GLY A 323 26.90 8.24 12.46
N GLN A 324 26.91 6.94 12.18
CA GLN A 324 28.13 6.14 12.18
C GLN A 324 28.49 5.68 10.77
N ASP A 325 29.78 5.66 10.47
CA ASP A 325 30.31 5.02 9.26
C ASP A 325 30.56 3.55 9.54
N ILE A 326 29.81 2.68 8.84
CA ILE A 326 29.87 1.24 9.04
C ILE A 326 30.38 0.57 7.78
N LEU A 327 31.47 -0.19 7.92
CA LEU A 327 31.91 -1.11 6.88
C LEU A 327 31.13 -2.42 7.02
N PHE A 328 30.30 -2.75 6.05
CA PHE A 328 29.57 -4.01 6.05
C PHE A 328 30.52 -5.15 5.64
N GLY A 329 30.85 -6.03 6.59
CA GLY A 329 31.76 -7.14 6.37
C GLY A 329 31.07 -8.49 6.16
N GLY A 330 29.77 -8.58 6.38
CA GLY A 330 29.04 -9.84 6.37
C GLY A 330 29.25 -10.71 7.63
N TYR A 331 30.09 -10.22 8.56
CA TYR A 331 30.35 -10.90 9.84
C TYR A 331 30.32 -9.89 10.98
N SER A 332 29.76 -10.31 12.09
CA SER A 332 29.91 -9.59 13.34
C SER A 332 31.38 -9.63 13.81
N PRO A 333 31.85 -8.62 14.58
CA PRO A 333 33.20 -8.64 15.16
C PRO A 333 33.53 -9.86 16.01
N ASP A 334 32.53 -10.56 16.51
CA ASP A 334 32.65 -11.82 17.27
C ASP A 334 32.60 -13.09 16.40
N GLY A 335 32.56 -12.91 15.05
CA GLY A 335 32.53 -14.03 14.10
C GLY A 335 31.14 -14.66 13.90
N SER A 336 30.09 -14.13 14.51
CA SER A 336 28.72 -14.53 14.20
C SER A 336 28.27 -13.95 12.86
N VAL A 337 27.52 -14.73 12.08
CA VAL A 337 26.97 -14.33 10.78
C VAL A 337 25.64 -13.58 10.98
#